data_839368602d574124bae473ad5f9f557b
#
_entry.id   839368602d574124bae473ad5f9f557b
#
_cell.length_a   1.000
_cell.length_b   1.000
_cell.length_c   1.000
_cell.angle_alpha   90.00
_cell.angle_beta   90.00
_cell.angle_gamma   90.00
#
_symmetry.space_group_name_H-M   'P 1'
#
loop_
_entity.id
_entity.type
_entity.pdbx_description
1 polymer ?
#
loop_
_entity_poly.entity_id
_entity_poly.type
_entity_poly.pdbx_seq_one_letter_code
_entity_poly.pdbx_strand_id
1 'polypeptide(L)'
;SRQVRLLWGLHILALMDTGEVLSFGQGTHGQLGHGDQLDQREPKVVEALRGKHVNAIAAGNSHSLVLTREGLVYSFGRGKFGRLGHGNHDDLCEPKVIEALCGRHVTAIVAGHNASMALTAKGAVISFGSGPHGMIGQDLPMSRLVPSAIETLGNRHVLAIAMGREHTIALTDEGDVLSFGYGGFGALGHGDKKTQLAPKVIEALRGRRVVAISAGAQQSLVLTDNGAV
;
A
#
# COMPACT_ATOMS: atom_id res chain seq x y z
N SER A 1 -15.07 13.55 -3.71
CA SER A 1 -14.18 13.04 -4.79
C SER A 1 -14.30 11.53 -4.86
N ARG A 2 -14.62 10.99 -6.02
CA ARG A 2 -14.67 9.56 -6.26
C ARG A 2 -13.24 9.02 -6.33
N GLN A 3 -12.88 8.06 -5.47
CA GLN A 3 -11.62 7.33 -5.59
C GLN A 3 -11.88 5.98 -6.25
N VAL A 4 -11.32 5.77 -7.43
CA VAL A 4 -11.20 4.46 -8.06
C VAL A 4 -9.72 4.08 -7.99
N ARG A 5 -9.41 2.95 -7.35
CA ARG A 5 -8.04 2.44 -7.26
C ARG A 5 -7.92 1.14 -8.02
N LEU A 6 -7.13 1.19 -9.07
CA LEU A 6 -6.64 0.05 -9.84
C LEU A 6 -5.14 -0.05 -9.58
N LEU A 7 -4.69 -1.13 -8.96
CA LEU A 7 -3.26 -1.46 -8.91
C LEU A 7 -3.12 -2.97 -9.14
N TRP A 8 -2.48 -3.36 -10.24
CA TRP A 8 -1.88 -4.68 -10.52
C TRP A 8 -2.76 -5.93 -10.36
N GLY A 9 -3.94 -5.86 -9.74
CA GLY A 9 -4.85 -6.96 -9.53
C GLY A 9 -5.89 -7.07 -10.64
N LEU A 10 -6.50 -8.25 -10.77
CA LEU A 10 -7.64 -8.49 -11.65
C LEU A 10 -8.96 -8.11 -10.95
N HIS A 11 -8.92 -7.28 -9.91
CA HIS A 11 -10.08 -6.77 -9.18
C HIS A 11 -10.01 -5.27 -8.99
N ILE A 12 -11.15 -4.66 -8.82
CA ILE A 12 -11.33 -3.21 -8.67
C ILE A 12 -12.07 -2.93 -7.37
N LEU A 13 -11.61 -1.93 -6.65
CA LEU A 13 -12.33 -1.30 -5.55
C LEU A 13 -12.75 0.12 -5.97
N ALA A 14 -13.98 0.49 -5.66
CA ALA A 14 -14.50 1.83 -5.84
C ALA A 14 -15.08 2.37 -4.53
N LEU A 15 -14.60 3.54 -4.10
CA LEU A 15 -15.13 4.25 -2.94
C LEU A 15 -16.06 5.37 -3.41
N MET A 16 -17.30 5.34 -2.92
CA MET A 16 -18.33 6.32 -3.21
C MET A 16 -18.25 7.51 -2.25
N ASP A 17 -18.81 8.64 -2.64
CA ASP A 17 -18.89 9.84 -1.78
C ASP A 17 -19.70 9.58 -0.49
N THR A 18 -20.58 8.59 -0.53
CA THR A 18 -21.35 8.09 0.63
C THR A 18 -20.51 7.35 1.65
N GLY A 19 -19.27 6.97 1.29
CA GLY A 19 -18.41 6.08 2.09
C GLY A 19 -18.66 4.59 1.85
N GLU A 20 -19.54 4.23 0.90
CA GLU A 20 -19.74 2.85 0.48
C GLU A 20 -18.56 2.37 -0.39
N VAL A 21 -18.18 1.11 -0.20
CA VAL A 21 -17.17 0.44 -1.02
C VAL A 21 -17.85 -0.58 -1.92
N LEU A 22 -17.55 -0.50 -3.21
CA LEU A 22 -17.95 -1.50 -4.19
C LEU A 22 -16.70 -2.22 -4.70
N SER A 23 -16.88 -3.51 -5.04
CA SER A 23 -15.82 -4.31 -5.62
C SER A 23 -16.34 -5.19 -6.76
N PHE A 24 -15.48 -5.47 -7.74
CA PHE A 24 -15.76 -6.33 -8.88
C PHE A 24 -14.48 -6.83 -9.55
N GLY A 25 -14.58 -7.82 -10.42
CA GLY A 25 -13.48 -8.52 -11.06
C GLY A 25 -13.24 -9.88 -10.41
N GLN A 26 -11.98 -10.30 -10.31
CA GLN A 26 -11.60 -11.61 -9.79
C GLN A 26 -11.82 -11.70 -8.28
N GLY A 27 -12.47 -12.80 -7.84
CA GLY A 27 -12.81 -13.08 -6.43
C GLY A 27 -12.14 -14.31 -5.83
N THR A 28 -11.32 -15.05 -6.60
CA THR A 28 -10.81 -16.40 -6.28
C THR A 28 -10.08 -16.59 -4.95
N HIS A 29 -9.71 -15.49 -4.28
CA HIS A 29 -9.08 -15.48 -2.95
C HIS A 29 -9.88 -14.67 -1.92
N GLY A 30 -11.13 -14.28 -2.25
CA GLY A 30 -11.95 -13.44 -1.38
C GLY A 30 -11.58 -11.95 -1.43
N GLN A 31 -10.74 -11.50 -2.38
CA GLN A 31 -10.29 -10.11 -2.50
C GLN A 31 -11.41 -9.09 -2.79
N LEU A 32 -12.61 -9.56 -3.11
CA LEU A 32 -13.80 -8.73 -3.28
C LEU A 32 -14.55 -8.45 -1.97
N GLY A 33 -14.35 -9.28 -0.92
CA GLY A 33 -14.91 -9.05 0.42
C GLY A 33 -16.40 -9.39 0.58
N HIS A 34 -16.95 -10.26 -0.28
CA HIS A 34 -18.38 -10.60 -0.30
C HIS A 34 -18.74 -11.86 0.52
N GLY A 35 -17.77 -12.45 1.24
CA GLY A 35 -17.96 -13.69 2.01
C GLY A 35 -17.77 -14.96 1.18
N ASP A 36 -17.41 -14.82 -0.11
CA ASP A 36 -17.21 -15.93 -1.04
C ASP A 36 -15.90 -15.75 -1.85
N GLN A 37 -15.63 -16.66 -2.79
CA GLN A 37 -14.49 -16.65 -3.71
C GLN A 37 -14.93 -16.55 -5.18
N LEU A 38 -16.12 -15.97 -5.40
CA LEU A 38 -16.69 -15.84 -6.73
C LEU A 38 -16.27 -14.54 -7.40
N ASP A 39 -16.03 -14.60 -8.70
CA ASP A 39 -15.80 -13.41 -9.53
C ASP A 39 -17.10 -12.58 -9.63
N GLN A 40 -16.97 -11.26 -9.61
CA GLN A 40 -18.08 -10.34 -9.82
C GLN A 40 -17.89 -9.57 -11.12
N ARG A 41 -18.83 -9.72 -12.06
CA ARG A 41 -18.78 -9.06 -13.37
C ARG A 41 -19.29 -7.62 -13.33
N GLU A 42 -20.01 -7.26 -12.27
CA GLU A 42 -20.57 -5.93 -12.05
C GLU A 42 -20.19 -5.41 -10.65
N PRO A 43 -20.10 -4.09 -10.46
CA PRO A 43 -19.84 -3.50 -9.15
C PRO A 43 -20.89 -3.94 -8.13
N LYS A 44 -20.45 -4.57 -7.04
CA LYS A 44 -21.29 -5.03 -5.93
C LYS A 44 -20.81 -4.37 -4.63
N VAL A 45 -21.74 -3.92 -3.80
CA VAL A 45 -21.42 -3.31 -2.49
C VAL A 45 -20.82 -4.36 -1.56
N VAL A 46 -19.73 -4.01 -0.88
CA VAL A 46 -19.13 -4.83 0.17
C VAL A 46 -19.91 -4.61 1.46
N GLU A 47 -20.93 -5.45 1.69
CA GLU A 47 -21.91 -5.28 2.78
C GLU A 47 -21.26 -5.22 4.18
N ALA A 48 -20.20 -6.00 4.43
CA ALA A 48 -19.47 -6.00 5.70
C ALA A 48 -18.81 -4.63 6.03
N LEU A 49 -18.70 -3.71 5.05
CA LEU A 49 -18.15 -2.37 5.24
C LEU A 49 -19.24 -1.29 5.38
N ARG A 50 -20.53 -1.63 5.28
CA ARG A 50 -21.61 -0.64 5.47
C ARG A 50 -21.52 0.02 6.85
N GLY A 51 -21.63 1.35 6.86
CA GLY A 51 -21.57 2.15 8.09
C GLY A 51 -20.19 2.29 8.72
N LYS A 52 -19.14 1.79 8.08
CA LYS A 52 -17.75 1.88 8.60
C LYS A 52 -17.03 3.21 8.26
N HIS A 53 -17.71 4.18 7.64
CA HIS A 53 -17.16 5.49 7.30
C HIS A 53 -15.80 5.40 6.59
N VAL A 54 -15.74 4.60 5.52
CA VAL A 54 -14.51 4.41 4.74
C VAL A 54 -14.07 5.72 4.10
N ASN A 55 -12.77 6.03 4.17
CA ASN A 55 -12.17 7.22 3.56
C ASN A 55 -11.02 6.91 2.59
N ALA A 56 -10.46 5.69 2.60
CA ALA A 56 -9.48 5.27 1.62
C ALA A 56 -9.55 3.76 1.35
N ILE A 57 -9.16 3.39 0.14
CA ILE A 57 -9.09 2.01 -0.36
C ILE A 57 -7.74 1.78 -1.05
N ALA A 58 -7.22 0.56 -0.99
CA ALA A 58 -6.05 0.15 -1.76
C ALA A 58 -6.24 -1.29 -2.23
N ALA A 59 -6.01 -1.53 -3.52
CA ALA A 59 -6.06 -2.84 -4.14
C ALA A 59 -4.65 -3.32 -4.50
N GLY A 60 -4.24 -4.46 -3.96
CA GLY A 60 -3.00 -5.13 -4.33
C GLY A 60 -3.21 -6.16 -5.45
N ASN A 61 -2.26 -7.09 -5.62
CA ASN A 61 -2.42 -8.12 -6.66
C ASN A 61 -3.64 -9.03 -6.42
N SER A 62 -3.83 -9.50 -5.20
CA SER A 62 -4.93 -10.43 -4.84
C SER A 62 -5.44 -10.16 -3.43
N HIS A 63 -5.30 -8.95 -2.92
CA HIS A 63 -5.79 -8.53 -1.61
C HIS A 63 -6.22 -7.07 -1.63
N SER A 64 -7.02 -6.70 -0.67
CA SER A 64 -7.63 -5.39 -0.53
C SER A 64 -7.40 -4.83 0.86
N LEU A 65 -7.17 -3.52 0.95
CA LEU A 65 -7.11 -2.77 2.19
C LEU A 65 -8.16 -1.66 2.16
N VAL A 66 -8.73 -1.40 3.31
CA VAL A 66 -9.72 -0.34 3.53
C VAL A 66 -9.37 0.42 4.81
N LEU A 67 -9.36 1.74 4.74
CA LEU A 67 -9.13 2.63 5.88
C LEU A 67 -10.41 3.38 6.21
N THR A 68 -10.77 3.44 7.48
CA THR A 68 -11.90 4.22 7.97
C THR A 68 -11.46 5.59 8.49
N ARG A 69 -12.41 6.50 8.70
CA ARG A 69 -12.14 7.84 9.29
C ARG A 69 -11.59 7.76 10.70
N GLU A 70 -11.91 6.69 11.43
CA GLU A 70 -11.43 6.40 12.78
C GLU A 70 -9.98 5.86 12.79
N GLY A 71 -9.38 5.65 11.61
CA GLY A 71 -8.03 5.11 11.47
C GLY A 71 -7.94 3.60 11.61
N LEU A 72 -9.07 2.87 11.54
CA LEU A 72 -9.08 1.42 11.49
C LEU A 72 -8.74 0.95 10.08
N VAL A 73 -7.87 -0.06 9.99
CA VAL A 73 -7.52 -0.70 8.71
C VAL A 73 -8.11 -2.10 8.67
N TYR A 74 -8.85 -2.36 7.60
CA TYR A 74 -9.38 -3.69 7.28
C TYR A 74 -8.59 -4.28 6.12
N SER A 75 -8.40 -5.60 6.11
CA SER A 75 -7.82 -6.34 5.00
C SER A 75 -8.63 -7.58 4.67
N PHE A 76 -8.62 -7.97 3.40
CA PHE A 76 -9.27 -9.18 2.89
C PHE A 76 -8.63 -9.63 1.58
N GLY A 77 -8.90 -10.86 1.16
CA GLY A 77 -8.30 -11.49 0.01
C GLY A 77 -7.22 -12.50 0.40
N ARG A 78 -6.22 -12.67 -0.43
CA ARG A 78 -5.17 -13.65 -0.27
C ARG A 78 -4.25 -13.33 0.90
N GLY A 79 -4.13 -14.26 1.86
CA GLY A 79 -3.30 -14.12 3.06
C GLY A 79 -1.85 -14.60 2.90
N LYS A 80 -1.53 -15.29 1.79
CA LYS A 80 -0.18 -15.83 1.54
C LYS A 80 0.89 -14.74 1.74
N PHE A 81 1.98 -15.10 2.40
CA PHE A 81 3.09 -14.23 2.79
C PHE A 81 2.75 -13.18 3.88
N GLY A 82 1.59 -13.26 4.53
CA GLY A 82 1.19 -12.35 5.60
C GLY A 82 0.75 -10.96 5.12
N ARG A 83 0.41 -10.80 3.82
CA ARG A 83 0.02 -9.50 3.23
C ARG A 83 -1.25 -8.89 3.84
N LEU A 84 -2.03 -9.68 4.59
CA LEU A 84 -3.22 -9.21 5.32
C LEU A 84 -2.90 -8.70 6.74
N GLY A 85 -1.71 -9.03 7.30
CA GLY A 85 -1.26 -8.50 8.58
C GLY A 85 -1.87 -9.16 9.83
N HIS A 86 -2.47 -10.35 9.72
CA HIS A 86 -3.18 -11.05 10.81
C HIS A 86 -2.32 -12.09 11.54
N GLY A 87 -1.01 -12.17 11.26
CA GLY A 87 -0.12 -13.13 11.90
C GLY A 87 -0.11 -14.53 11.30
N ASN A 88 -0.84 -14.75 10.20
CA ASN A 88 -0.96 -16.04 9.51
C ASN A 88 -0.91 -15.88 7.98
N HIS A 89 -1.21 -16.96 7.25
CA HIS A 89 -1.25 -17.03 5.79
C HIS A 89 -2.66 -17.26 5.23
N ASP A 90 -3.68 -17.18 6.07
CA ASP A 90 -5.06 -17.53 5.71
C ASP A 90 -5.68 -16.47 4.79
N ASP A 91 -6.39 -16.94 3.76
CA ASP A 91 -7.20 -16.10 2.90
C ASP A 91 -8.46 -15.65 3.66
N LEU A 92 -8.91 -14.41 3.43
CA LEU A 92 -10.11 -13.87 4.05
C LEU A 92 -11.09 -13.42 2.99
N CYS A 93 -12.30 -14.00 3.02
CA CYS A 93 -13.37 -13.64 2.08
C CYS A 93 -14.16 -12.40 2.53
N GLU A 94 -13.98 -11.95 3.76
CA GLU A 94 -14.63 -10.77 4.33
C GLU A 94 -13.61 -9.82 4.95
N PRO A 95 -13.90 -8.50 4.96
CA PRO A 95 -13.07 -7.49 5.62
C PRO A 95 -12.88 -7.79 7.11
N LYS A 96 -11.63 -7.90 7.56
CA LYS A 96 -11.26 -8.09 8.96
C LYS A 96 -10.33 -6.98 9.41
N VAL A 97 -10.57 -6.41 10.61
CA VAL A 97 -9.69 -5.38 11.21
C VAL A 97 -8.30 -5.96 11.48
N ILE A 98 -7.26 -5.20 11.13
CA ILE A 98 -5.88 -5.51 11.48
C ILE A 98 -5.61 -5.00 12.89
N GLU A 99 -5.76 -5.87 13.91
CA GLU A 99 -5.65 -5.52 15.32
C GLU A 99 -4.31 -4.85 15.68
N ALA A 100 -3.22 -5.26 15.06
CA ALA A 100 -1.88 -4.69 15.28
C ALA A 100 -1.76 -3.21 14.83
N LEU A 101 -2.71 -2.69 14.05
CA LEU A 101 -2.79 -1.29 13.63
C LEU A 101 -3.77 -0.46 14.47
N CYS A 102 -4.56 -1.07 15.37
CA CYS A 102 -5.47 -0.35 16.25
C CYS A 102 -4.71 0.64 17.14
N GLY A 103 -5.19 1.88 17.23
CA GLY A 103 -4.56 2.96 17.99
C GLY A 103 -3.31 3.58 17.36
N ARG A 104 -2.90 3.13 16.17
CA ARG A 104 -1.73 3.69 15.46
C ARG A 104 -2.03 4.98 14.69
N HIS A 105 -3.29 5.45 14.66
CA HIS A 105 -3.73 6.64 13.91
C HIS A 105 -3.28 6.61 12.45
N VAL A 106 -3.67 5.56 11.73
CA VAL A 106 -3.35 5.41 10.31
C VAL A 106 -4.06 6.47 9.48
N THR A 107 -3.33 7.12 8.56
CA THR A 107 -3.82 8.19 7.67
C THR A 107 -3.79 7.81 6.20
N ALA A 108 -2.96 6.84 5.82
CA ALA A 108 -2.92 6.32 4.45
C ALA A 108 -2.54 4.83 4.43
N ILE A 109 -2.99 4.16 3.38
CA ILE A 109 -2.73 2.74 3.10
C ILE A 109 -2.29 2.56 1.66
N VAL A 110 -1.37 1.65 1.42
CA VAL A 110 -0.99 1.19 0.08
C VAL A 110 -0.84 -0.32 0.05
N ALA A 111 -1.17 -0.91 -1.08
CA ALA A 111 -1.08 -2.35 -1.32
C ALA A 111 -0.26 -2.59 -2.60
N GLY A 112 0.77 -3.39 -2.50
CA GLY A 112 1.62 -3.81 -3.61
C GLY A 112 1.26 -5.21 -4.11
N HIS A 113 2.24 -5.89 -4.72
CA HIS A 113 2.01 -7.25 -5.23
C HIS A 113 1.78 -8.26 -4.09
N ASN A 114 2.69 -8.33 -3.12
CA ASN A 114 2.65 -9.29 -2.00
C ASN A 114 2.80 -8.62 -0.63
N ALA A 115 2.73 -7.32 -0.56
CA ALA A 115 2.95 -6.54 0.65
C ALA A 115 1.95 -5.41 0.79
N SER A 116 1.84 -4.90 1.99
CA SER A 116 0.98 -3.80 2.38
C SER A 116 1.76 -2.82 3.26
N MET A 117 1.40 -1.53 3.19
CA MET A 117 1.92 -0.52 4.10
C MET A 117 0.82 0.38 4.61
N ALA A 118 1.02 0.89 5.81
CA ALA A 118 0.21 1.91 6.44
C ALA A 118 1.10 3.08 6.87
N LEU A 119 0.66 4.31 6.61
CA LEU A 119 1.27 5.54 7.08
C LEU A 119 0.47 6.08 8.27
N THR A 120 1.16 6.44 9.33
CA THR A 120 0.52 7.01 10.53
C THR A 120 0.55 8.54 10.52
N ALA A 121 -0.30 9.18 11.33
CA ALA A 121 -0.31 10.63 11.53
C ALA A 121 1.02 11.19 12.06
N LYS A 122 1.86 10.34 12.67
CA LYS A 122 3.21 10.71 13.13
C LYS A 122 4.30 10.54 12.06
N GLY A 123 3.92 10.25 10.81
CA GLY A 123 4.87 10.03 9.71
C GLY A 123 5.60 8.70 9.76
N ALA A 124 5.24 7.78 10.67
CA ALA A 124 5.82 6.45 10.70
C ALA A 124 5.18 5.55 9.64
N VAL A 125 6.00 4.80 8.92
CA VAL A 125 5.57 3.80 7.94
C VAL A 125 5.62 2.41 8.55
N ILE A 126 4.52 1.68 8.46
CA ILE A 126 4.37 0.32 8.96
C ILE A 126 4.18 -0.60 7.76
N SER A 127 4.95 -1.69 7.67
CA SER A 127 4.91 -2.64 6.55
C SER A 127 4.61 -4.06 7.01
N PHE A 128 3.98 -4.85 6.14
CA PHE A 128 3.71 -6.28 6.33
C PHE A 128 3.55 -6.99 4.97
N GLY A 129 3.65 -8.30 4.98
CA GLY A 129 3.67 -9.09 3.75
C GLY A 129 5.09 -9.50 3.34
N SER A 130 5.27 -9.88 2.09
CA SER A 130 6.56 -10.27 1.52
C SER A 130 7.17 -9.13 0.73
N GLY A 131 8.41 -8.83 1.06
CA GLY A 131 9.18 -7.79 0.40
C GLY A 131 10.47 -8.33 -0.21
N PRO A 132 10.41 -9.11 -1.31
CA PRO A 132 11.63 -9.46 -2.00
C PRO A 132 12.38 -8.18 -2.35
N HIS A 133 13.70 -8.27 -2.37
CA HIS A 133 14.56 -7.14 -2.71
C HIS A 133 14.49 -5.93 -1.75
N GLY A 134 13.96 -6.10 -0.52
CA GLY A 134 13.89 -5.02 0.47
C GLY A 134 12.73 -4.05 0.28
N MET A 135 11.73 -4.34 -0.58
CA MET A 135 10.62 -3.41 -0.87
C MET A 135 9.75 -3.05 0.34
N ILE A 136 9.82 -3.79 1.42
CA ILE A 136 9.17 -3.47 2.70
C ILE A 136 10.09 -2.70 3.67
N GLY A 137 11.24 -2.20 3.16
CA GLY A 137 12.17 -1.34 3.89
C GLY A 137 13.01 -2.05 4.95
N GLN A 138 13.25 -3.34 4.79
CA GLN A 138 14.00 -4.15 5.76
C GLN A 138 14.86 -5.19 5.08
N ASP A 139 16.03 -5.37 5.63
CA ASP A 139 17.12 -6.25 5.14
C ASP A 139 16.89 -7.75 5.41
N LEU A 140 15.63 -8.18 5.58
CA LEU A 140 15.32 -9.57 5.85
C LEU A 140 14.60 -10.21 4.68
N PRO A 141 15.05 -11.41 4.21
CA PRO A 141 14.42 -12.11 3.09
C PRO A 141 13.09 -12.76 3.47
N MET A 142 12.56 -12.53 4.66
CA MET A 142 11.38 -13.21 5.20
C MET A 142 10.11 -12.33 5.15
N SER A 143 8.98 -12.97 4.94
CA SER A 143 7.66 -12.36 5.02
C SER A 143 7.36 -11.89 6.45
N ARG A 144 6.74 -10.70 6.58
CA ARG A 144 6.20 -10.19 7.84
C ARG A 144 4.73 -10.49 7.94
N LEU A 145 4.38 -11.37 8.85
CA LEU A 145 2.99 -11.76 9.08
C LEU A 145 2.21 -10.71 9.87
N VAL A 146 2.91 -9.88 10.64
CA VAL A 146 2.34 -8.84 11.51
C VAL A 146 2.90 -7.48 11.12
N PRO A 147 2.07 -6.42 11.08
CA PRO A 147 2.51 -5.05 10.83
C PRO A 147 3.64 -4.60 11.76
N SER A 148 4.69 -4.02 11.19
CA SER A 148 5.87 -3.57 11.93
C SER A 148 6.47 -2.30 11.31
N ALA A 149 6.96 -1.39 12.12
CA ALA A 149 7.54 -0.14 11.66
C ALA A 149 8.80 -0.38 10.80
N ILE A 150 9.02 0.48 9.81
CA ILE A 150 10.25 0.51 9.01
C ILE A 150 11.28 1.36 9.76
N GLU A 151 12.06 0.71 10.63
CA GLU A 151 13.06 1.38 11.47
C GLU A 151 14.15 2.08 10.67
N THR A 152 14.45 1.58 9.46
CA THR A 152 15.46 2.17 8.56
C THR A 152 15.08 3.55 8.00
N LEU A 153 13.81 3.97 8.11
CA LEU A 153 13.41 5.36 7.87
C LEU A 153 13.88 6.31 8.97
N GLY A 154 14.23 5.77 10.16
CA GLY A 154 14.68 6.58 11.29
C GLY A 154 13.59 7.54 11.78
N ASN A 155 14.02 8.76 12.14
CA ASN A 155 13.12 9.81 12.64
C ASN A 155 12.47 10.66 11.53
N ARG A 156 12.55 10.24 10.25
CA ARG A 156 11.96 10.99 9.15
C ARG A 156 10.44 10.96 9.25
N HIS A 157 9.84 12.13 9.13
CA HIS A 157 8.40 12.26 9.05
C HIS A 157 7.95 12.06 7.60
N VAL A 158 7.39 10.88 7.28
CA VAL A 158 6.92 10.57 5.94
C VAL A 158 5.52 11.18 5.73
N LEU A 159 5.34 11.89 4.61
CA LEU A 159 4.07 12.52 4.21
C LEU A 159 3.27 11.65 3.25
N ALA A 160 3.96 10.90 2.38
CA ALA A 160 3.32 10.05 1.38
C ALA A 160 4.16 8.80 1.10
N ILE A 161 3.47 7.72 0.76
CA ILE A 161 4.05 6.44 0.33
C ILE A 161 3.38 5.97 -0.95
N ALA A 162 4.14 5.36 -1.84
CA ALA A 162 3.61 4.65 -2.99
C ALA A 162 4.40 3.36 -3.20
N MET A 163 3.70 2.30 -3.55
CA MET A 163 4.27 0.96 -3.70
C MET A 163 4.00 0.45 -5.10
N GLY A 164 5.05 0.03 -5.77
CA GLY A 164 4.99 -0.68 -7.05
C GLY A 164 4.90 -2.19 -6.86
N ARG A 165 5.32 -2.93 -7.87
CA ARG A 165 5.34 -4.39 -7.81
C ARG A 165 6.40 -4.90 -6.83
N GLU A 166 7.61 -4.34 -6.89
CA GLU A 166 8.78 -4.81 -6.14
C GLU A 166 9.63 -3.65 -5.60
N HIS A 167 9.07 -2.42 -5.58
CA HIS A 167 9.74 -1.24 -5.04
C HIS A 167 8.75 -0.32 -4.32
N THR A 168 9.28 0.56 -3.52
CA THR A 168 8.55 1.56 -2.74
C THR A 168 9.23 2.90 -2.85
N ILE A 169 8.45 3.97 -2.91
CA ILE A 169 8.90 5.35 -2.79
C ILE A 169 8.18 6.04 -1.64
N ALA A 170 8.88 6.92 -0.95
CA ALA A 170 8.38 7.70 0.18
C ALA A 170 8.80 9.16 0.05
N LEU A 171 7.90 10.09 0.35
CA LEU A 171 8.15 11.53 0.42
C LEU A 171 8.13 11.95 1.88
N THR A 172 9.13 12.71 2.32
CA THR A 172 9.23 13.26 3.66
C THR A 172 8.79 14.72 3.74
N ASP A 173 8.57 15.23 4.95
CA ASP A 173 8.28 16.64 5.23
C ASP A 173 9.45 17.58 4.93
N GLU A 174 10.69 17.05 4.94
CA GLU A 174 11.89 17.78 4.51
C GLU A 174 11.98 17.92 2.98
N GLY A 175 11.06 17.28 2.23
CA GLY A 175 11.03 17.28 0.77
C GLY A 175 11.92 16.22 0.12
N ASP A 176 12.57 15.38 0.91
CA ASP A 176 13.34 14.24 0.41
C ASP A 176 12.40 13.16 -0.15
N VAL A 177 12.78 12.63 -1.32
CA VAL A 177 12.16 11.42 -1.87
C VAL A 177 13.12 10.26 -1.68
N LEU A 178 12.66 9.23 -1.00
CA LEU A 178 13.41 7.98 -0.80
C LEU A 178 12.79 6.86 -1.64
N SER A 179 13.65 5.95 -2.11
CA SER A 179 13.22 4.74 -2.79
C SER A 179 13.99 3.52 -2.28
N PHE A 180 13.34 2.35 -2.33
CA PHE A 180 13.91 1.07 -1.92
C PHE A 180 13.18 -0.09 -2.58
N GLY A 181 13.81 -1.26 -2.62
CA GLY A 181 13.32 -2.43 -3.33
C GLY A 181 14.12 -2.71 -4.60
N TYR A 182 13.50 -3.35 -5.57
CA TYR A 182 14.14 -3.79 -6.81
C TYR A 182 14.45 -2.63 -7.75
N GLY A 183 15.72 -2.52 -8.14
CA GLY A 183 16.23 -1.45 -9.00
C GLY A 183 16.44 -1.84 -10.48
N GLY A 184 16.11 -3.08 -10.86
CA GLY A 184 16.53 -3.67 -12.14
C GLY A 184 16.13 -2.91 -13.41
N PHE A 185 15.08 -2.09 -13.37
CA PHE A 185 14.63 -1.27 -14.50
C PHE A 185 14.88 0.23 -14.31
N GLY A 186 15.68 0.61 -13.30
CA GLY A 186 15.89 2.01 -12.94
C GLY A 186 14.73 2.63 -12.15
N ALA A 187 13.79 1.81 -11.65
CA ALA A 187 12.58 2.26 -10.95
C ALA A 187 12.87 3.08 -9.68
N LEU A 188 14.07 2.95 -9.11
CA LEU A 188 14.48 3.65 -7.89
C LEU A 188 15.06 5.06 -8.13
N GLY A 189 15.38 5.43 -9.36
CA GLY A 189 15.85 6.79 -9.70
C GLY A 189 17.26 7.15 -9.24
N HIS A 190 18.11 6.16 -8.90
CA HIS A 190 19.50 6.41 -8.41
C HIS A 190 20.56 6.50 -9.53
N GLY A 191 20.14 6.49 -10.81
CA GLY A 191 21.08 6.51 -11.95
C GLY A 191 21.71 5.15 -12.25
N ASP A 192 21.31 4.09 -11.54
CA ASP A 192 21.76 2.72 -11.74
C ASP A 192 20.59 1.72 -11.70
N LYS A 193 20.90 0.42 -11.78
CA LYS A 193 19.91 -0.68 -11.67
C LYS A 193 20.09 -1.51 -10.40
N LYS A 194 20.75 -0.95 -9.39
CA LYS A 194 21.02 -1.67 -8.15
C LYS A 194 19.79 -1.69 -7.25
N THR A 195 19.55 -2.86 -6.67
CA THR A 195 18.56 -3.06 -5.61
C THR A 195 18.98 -2.30 -4.34
N GLN A 196 18.02 -1.67 -3.67
CA GLN A 196 18.22 -0.99 -2.39
C GLN A 196 17.41 -1.71 -1.32
N LEU A 197 18.06 -2.39 -0.40
CA LEU A 197 17.42 -3.15 0.68
C LEU A 197 16.83 -2.23 1.76
N ALA A 198 17.36 -1.01 1.89
CA ALA A 198 16.91 0.02 2.82
C ALA A 198 16.56 1.32 2.06
N PRO A 199 15.69 2.18 2.65
CA PRO A 199 15.35 3.47 2.10
C PRO A 199 16.58 4.33 1.82
N LYS A 200 16.73 4.82 0.57
CA LYS A 200 17.83 5.68 0.11
C LYS A 200 17.27 6.92 -0.56
N VAL A 201 17.81 8.08 -0.24
CA VAL A 201 17.42 9.36 -0.85
C VAL A 201 17.77 9.36 -2.34
N ILE A 202 16.84 9.84 -3.18
CA ILE A 202 17.08 10.05 -4.62
C ILE A 202 17.77 11.38 -4.79
N GLU A 203 19.10 11.39 -4.90
CA GLU A 203 19.94 12.60 -4.94
C GLU A 203 19.56 13.53 -6.12
N ALA A 204 19.12 12.98 -7.25
CA ALA A 204 18.69 13.75 -8.43
C ALA A 204 17.44 14.62 -8.18
N LEU A 205 16.71 14.38 -7.09
CA LEU A 205 15.51 15.14 -6.70
C LEU A 205 15.79 16.17 -5.60
N ARG A 206 16.99 16.22 -5.04
CA ARG A 206 17.33 17.22 -4.02
C ARG A 206 17.17 18.65 -4.55
N GLY A 207 16.55 19.49 -3.73
CA GLY A 207 16.26 20.88 -4.07
C GLY A 207 15.05 21.06 -5.00
N ARG A 208 14.38 19.98 -5.42
CA ARG A 208 13.10 20.04 -6.14
C ARG A 208 11.97 19.89 -5.14
N ARG A 209 10.99 20.79 -5.22
CA ARG A 209 9.81 20.69 -4.37
C ARG A 209 8.82 19.66 -4.92
N VAL A 210 8.93 18.44 -4.40
CA VAL A 210 8.03 17.33 -4.77
C VAL A 210 6.70 17.47 -4.02
N VAL A 211 5.58 17.36 -4.74
CA VAL A 211 4.21 17.48 -4.20
C VAL A 211 3.40 16.21 -4.28
N ALA A 212 3.77 15.27 -5.17
CA ALA A 212 3.13 13.96 -5.24
C ALA A 212 4.09 12.90 -5.76
N ILE A 213 3.84 11.67 -5.35
CA ILE A 213 4.57 10.47 -5.78
C ILE A 213 3.58 9.38 -6.20
N SER A 214 3.97 8.57 -7.17
CA SER A 214 3.21 7.39 -7.60
C SER A 214 4.18 6.30 -8.03
N ALA A 215 3.80 5.05 -7.85
CA ALA A 215 4.58 3.91 -8.29
C ALA A 215 3.73 2.99 -9.16
N GLY A 216 4.26 2.65 -10.31
CA GLY A 216 3.70 1.65 -11.19
C GLY A 216 4.42 0.30 -11.02
N ALA A 217 4.27 -0.64 -11.99
CA ALA A 217 4.91 -1.95 -11.89
C ALA A 217 6.41 -1.87 -11.68
N GLN A 218 7.04 -1.14 -12.57
CA GLN A 218 8.49 -1.09 -12.70
C GLN A 218 8.96 0.34 -12.97
N GLN A 219 8.16 1.32 -12.56
CA GLN A 219 8.42 2.74 -12.76
C GLN A 219 7.92 3.54 -11.56
N SER A 220 8.56 4.67 -11.31
CA SER A 220 8.15 5.67 -10.34
C SER A 220 7.87 6.99 -11.05
N LEU A 221 6.87 7.72 -10.59
CA LEU A 221 6.53 9.06 -11.03
C LEU A 221 6.60 10.02 -9.85
N VAL A 222 7.16 11.18 -10.10
CA VAL A 222 7.30 12.25 -9.11
C VAL A 222 6.78 13.52 -9.74
N LEU A 223 5.81 14.18 -9.09
CA LEU A 223 5.29 15.48 -9.52
C LEU A 223 5.92 16.58 -8.66
N THR A 224 6.45 17.60 -9.29
CA THR A 224 6.98 18.79 -8.64
C THR A 224 5.97 19.93 -8.66
N ASP A 225 6.14 20.94 -7.80
CA ASP A 225 5.24 22.07 -7.65
C ASP A 225 5.13 22.97 -8.90
N ASN A 226 6.11 22.94 -9.77
CA ASN A 226 6.08 23.63 -11.08
C ASN A 226 5.40 22.80 -12.19
N GLY A 227 4.80 21.65 -11.85
CA GLY A 227 4.07 20.79 -12.79
C GLY A 227 4.94 19.83 -13.61
N ALA A 228 6.27 19.75 -13.36
CA ALA A 228 7.11 18.75 -14.00
C ALA A 228 6.88 17.34 -13.38
N VAL A 229 6.88 16.32 -14.26
CA VAL A 229 6.75 14.89 -13.90
C VAL A 229 8.03 14.17 -14.29
#